data_d0f3a94f7bf6c09fe2dff09c1857dba5
#
_entry.id   d0f3a94f7bf6c09fe2dff09c1857dba5
#
_cell.length_a   1.000
_cell.length_b   1.000
_cell.length_c   1.000
_cell.angle_alpha   90.00
_cell.angle_beta   90.00
_cell.angle_gamma   90.00
#
_symmetry.space_group_name_H-M   'P 1'
#
loop_
_entity.id
_entity.type
_entity.pdbx_description
1 polymer ?
#
loop_
_entity_poly.entity_id
_entity_poly.type
_entity_poly.pdbx_seq_one_letter_code
_entity_poly.pdbx_strand_id
1 'polypeptide(L)'
;MRKVFIFLLCVFFGIGAHGATLINDTETERLLTTLVAPVATAANISPGRLKIHIVHDDDFNAFVSGGEDVYIYTGLLTQIKSPAALQAVVAHELGHTIGGHMVQMSQRMAAEMRRAL
;
A
#
# COMPACT_ATOMS: atom_id res chain seq x y z
N MET A 1 -9.66 13.25 7.66
CA MET A 1 -8.41 13.72 7.07
C MET A 1 -7.26 13.79 8.07
N ARG A 2 -7.42 14.40 9.23
CA ARG A 2 -6.35 14.47 10.25
C ARG A 2 -5.87 13.09 10.73
N LYS A 3 -6.78 12.14 10.91
CA LYS A 3 -6.43 10.78 11.34
C LYS A 3 -5.61 10.02 10.31
N VAL A 4 -5.88 10.24 9.03
CA VAL A 4 -5.13 9.63 7.92
C VAL A 4 -3.71 10.19 7.86
N PHE A 5 -3.55 11.48 8.09
CA PHE A 5 -2.24 12.14 8.10
C PHE A 5 -1.36 11.63 9.25
N ILE A 6 -1.94 11.45 10.45
CA ILE A 6 -1.23 10.91 11.60
C ILE A 6 -0.83 9.45 11.34
N PHE A 7 -1.69 8.66 10.70
CA PHE A 7 -1.41 7.29 10.31
C PHE A 7 -0.23 7.21 9.33
N LEU A 8 -0.23 8.08 8.33
CA LEU A 8 0.86 8.16 7.34
C LEU A 8 2.19 8.54 8.00
N LEU A 9 2.16 9.43 8.97
CA LEU A 9 3.33 9.84 9.73
C LEU A 9 3.88 8.70 10.59
N CYS A 10 3.00 7.90 11.21
CA CYS A 10 3.40 6.73 11.98
C CYS A 10 4.05 5.67 11.09
N VAL A 11 3.55 5.48 9.89
CA VAL A 11 4.13 4.58 8.88
C VAL A 11 5.56 4.99 8.55
N PHE A 12 5.78 6.29 8.38
CA PHE A 12 7.10 6.80 8.03
C PHE A 12 8.13 6.63 9.16
N PHE A 13 7.70 6.81 10.41
CA PHE A 13 8.58 6.63 11.57
C PHE A 13 8.86 5.16 11.92
N GLY A 14 7.94 4.26 11.60
CA GLY A 14 8.11 2.84 11.88
C GLY A 14 9.17 2.13 11.03
N ILE A 15 9.48 2.66 9.87
CA ILE A 15 10.37 2.01 8.90
C ILE A 15 11.84 2.15 9.30
N GLY A 16 12.21 3.20 10.02
CA GLY A 16 13.61 3.48 10.33
C GLY A 16 14.13 2.97 11.66
N ALA A 17 13.27 2.51 12.55
CA ALA A 17 13.64 2.37 13.95
C ALA A 17 14.11 0.98 14.36
N HIS A 18 13.68 -0.07 13.69
CA HIS A 18 14.03 -1.46 14.05
C HIS A 18 14.08 -2.32 12.80
N GLY A 19 15.08 -3.16 12.66
CA GLY A 19 15.22 -4.09 11.55
C GLY A 19 14.00 -5.00 11.43
N ALA A 20 12.96 -4.54 10.76
CA ALA A 20 11.79 -5.36 10.46
C ALA A 20 12.21 -6.51 9.56
N THR A 21 11.93 -7.75 9.98
CA THR A 21 12.28 -8.95 9.25
C THR A 21 11.16 -9.30 8.27
N LEU A 22 11.51 -9.50 7.01
CA LEU A 22 10.57 -10.02 6.03
C LEU A 22 10.38 -11.52 6.24
N ILE A 23 9.13 -11.95 6.23
CA ILE A 23 8.78 -13.37 6.29
C ILE A 23 8.61 -13.89 4.87
N ASN A 24 9.35 -14.93 4.54
CA ASN A 24 9.25 -15.60 3.25
C ASN A 24 8.31 -16.80 3.38
N ASP A 25 7.00 -16.57 3.30
CA ASP A 25 5.97 -17.60 3.34
C ASP A 25 5.15 -17.52 2.07
N THR A 26 5.52 -18.33 1.10
CA THR A 26 4.92 -18.34 -0.24
C THR A 26 3.42 -18.65 -0.21
N GLU A 27 2.97 -19.52 0.68
CA GLU A 27 1.56 -19.91 0.76
C GLU A 27 0.71 -18.75 1.28
N THR A 28 1.16 -18.12 2.37
CA THR A 28 0.47 -16.96 2.93
C THR A 28 0.49 -15.78 1.95
N GLU A 29 1.62 -15.53 1.31
CA GLU A 29 1.72 -14.47 0.29
C GLU A 29 0.77 -14.71 -0.87
N ARG A 30 0.65 -15.96 -1.33
CA ARG A 30 -0.29 -16.33 -2.40
C ARG A 30 -1.74 -16.10 -1.97
N LEU A 31 -2.09 -16.49 -0.76
CA LEU A 31 -3.42 -16.27 -0.22
C LEU A 31 -3.74 -14.77 -0.17
N LEU A 32 -2.83 -13.98 0.38
CA LEU A 32 -3.01 -12.53 0.47
C LEU A 32 -3.10 -11.90 -0.92
N THR A 33 -2.29 -12.33 -1.87
CA THR A 33 -2.36 -11.86 -3.25
C THR A 33 -3.73 -12.13 -3.86
N THR A 34 -4.29 -13.32 -3.61
CA THR A 34 -5.64 -13.68 -4.07
C THR A 34 -6.70 -12.79 -3.44
N LEU A 35 -6.58 -12.52 -2.14
CA LEU A 35 -7.54 -11.67 -1.43
C LEU A 35 -7.51 -10.22 -1.91
N VAL A 36 -6.36 -9.69 -2.26
CA VAL A 36 -6.23 -8.30 -2.71
C VAL A 36 -6.37 -8.12 -4.23
N ALA A 37 -6.44 -9.20 -4.99
CA ALA A 37 -6.58 -9.14 -6.44
C ALA A 37 -7.76 -8.26 -6.91
N PRO A 38 -8.95 -8.30 -6.30
CA PRO A 38 -10.04 -7.40 -6.70
C PRO A 38 -9.70 -5.92 -6.49
N VAL A 39 -8.92 -5.62 -5.45
CA VAL A 39 -8.47 -4.25 -5.17
C VAL A 39 -7.51 -3.77 -6.26
N ALA A 40 -6.56 -4.62 -6.65
CA ALA A 40 -5.63 -4.32 -7.73
C ALA A 40 -6.39 -4.04 -9.04
N THR A 41 -7.35 -4.88 -9.38
CA THR A 41 -8.18 -4.72 -10.57
C THR A 41 -8.94 -3.39 -10.54
N ALA A 42 -9.56 -3.05 -9.41
CA ALA A 42 -10.27 -1.79 -9.23
C ALA A 42 -9.35 -0.58 -9.36
N ALA A 43 -8.08 -0.73 -9.00
CA ALA A 43 -7.05 0.30 -9.11
C ALA A 43 -6.37 0.33 -10.48
N ASN A 44 -6.83 -0.46 -11.43
CA ASN A 44 -6.27 -0.58 -12.77
C ASN A 44 -4.84 -1.14 -12.77
N ILE A 45 -4.52 -1.95 -11.79
CA ILE A 45 -3.24 -2.66 -11.66
C ILE A 45 -3.48 -4.12 -12.01
N SER A 46 -2.67 -4.67 -12.91
CA SER A 46 -2.73 -6.12 -13.19
C SER A 46 -2.40 -6.89 -11.90
N PRO A 47 -3.25 -7.83 -11.45
CA PRO A 47 -3.04 -8.51 -10.18
C PRO A 47 -1.68 -9.20 -10.05
N GLY A 48 -1.13 -9.69 -11.14
CA GLY A 48 0.21 -10.29 -11.16
C GLY A 48 1.36 -9.31 -10.94
N ARG A 49 1.12 -8.02 -11.05
CA ARG A 49 2.12 -6.97 -10.78
C ARG A 49 2.15 -6.55 -9.32
N LEU A 50 1.05 -6.74 -8.61
CA LEU A 50 0.98 -6.41 -7.20
C LEU A 50 1.64 -7.52 -6.39
N LYS A 51 2.71 -7.20 -5.67
CA LYS A 51 3.47 -8.15 -4.85
C LYS A 51 3.22 -7.88 -3.38
N ILE A 52 2.91 -8.95 -2.65
CA ILE A 52 2.66 -8.88 -1.22
C ILE A 52 3.92 -9.33 -0.48
N HIS A 53 4.32 -8.54 0.49
CA HIS A 53 5.42 -8.85 1.40
C HIS A 53 4.91 -8.82 2.84
N ILE A 54 5.31 -9.81 3.64
CA ILE A 54 4.92 -9.88 5.04
C ILE A 54 6.10 -9.39 5.88
N VAL A 55 5.82 -8.42 6.75
CA VAL A 55 6.81 -7.86 7.66
C VAL A 55 6.53 -8.39 9.06
N HIS A 56 7.53 -9.03 9.68
CA HIS A 56 7.42 -9.49 11.05
C HIS A 56 7.59 -8.31 12.01
N ASP A 57 6.48 -7.73 12.41
CA ASP A 57 6.42 -6.58 13.32
C ASP A 57 5.03 -6.54 13.95
N ASP A 58 4.96 -6.25 15.25
CA ASP A 58 3.70 -6.24 16.00
C ASP A 58 2.85 -5.00 15.78
N ASP A 59 3.35 -4.01 15.07
CA ASP A 59 2.60 -2.80 14.76
C ASP A 59 1.43 -3.10 13.82
N PHE A 60 0.33 -2.41 14.02
CA PHE A 60 -0.82 -2.46 13.11
C PHE A 60 -0.54 -1.54 11.92
N ASN A 61 0.06 -2.11 10.88
CA ASN A 61 0.55 -1.30 9.76
C ASN A 61 0.54 -2.05 8.42
N ALA A 62 0.45 -1.28 7.34
CA ALA A 62 0.68 -1.70 5.97
C ALA A 62 1.07 -0.48 5.15
N PHE A 63 1.86 -0.67 4.10
CA PHE A 63 2.21 0.40 3.19
C PHE A 63 2.50 -0.12 1.78
N VAL A 64 2.44 0.76 0.80
CA VAL A 64 2.77 0.44 -0.60
C VAL A 64 4.01 1.22 -1.00
N SER A 65 4.96 0.53 -1.60
CA SER A 65 6.20 1.11 -2.13
C SER A 65 6.28 0.89 -3.63
N GLY A 66 6.67 1.92 -4.36
CA GLY A 66 6.80 1.83 -5.82
C GLY A 66 5.49 1.60 -6.57
N GLY A 67 4.35 1.61 -5.89
CA GLY A 67 3.03 1.40 -6.48
C GLY A 67 2.66 -0.07 -6.71
N GLU A 68 3.58 -1.01 -6.51
CA GLU A 68 3.38 -2.42 -6.82
C GLU A 68 3.72 -3.36 -5.66
N ASP A 69 4.55 -2.92 -4.74
CA ASP A 69 4.94 -3.71 -3.56
C ASP A 69 4.11 -3.31 -2.35
N VAL A 70 3.34 -4.25 -1.83
CA VAL A 70 2.50 -4.05 -0.64
C VAL A 70 3.16 -4.76 0.53
N TYR A 71 3.46 -4.02 1.58
CA TYR A 71 4.05 -4.55 2.81
C TYR A 71 2.97 -4.61 3.87
N ILE A 72 2.74 -5.79 4.42
CA ILE A 72 1.71 -6.02 5.43
C ILE A 72 2.39 -6.55 6.69
N TYR A 73 2.20 -5.85 7.80
CA TYR A 73 2.78 -6.24 9.08
C TYR A 73 1.98 -7.37 9.72
N THR A 74 2.67 -8.27 10.41
CA THR A 74 2.02 -9.35 11.15
C THR A 74 1.07 -8.80 12.21
N GLY A 75 1.40 -7.66 12.82
CA GLY A 75 0.51 -7.00 13.77
C GLY A 75 -0.84 -6.62 13.18
N LEU A 76 -0.88 -6.25 11.90
CA LEU A 76 -2.13 -6.01 11.20
C LEU A 76 -2.86 -7.31 10.92
N LEU A 77 -2.16 -8.32 10.40
CA LEU A 77 -2.76 -9.61 10.06
C LEU A 77 -3.39 -10.31 11.26
N THR A 78 -2.79 -10.20 12.44
CA THR A 78 -3.32 -10.81 13.65
C THR A 78 -4.53 -10.10 14.24
N GLN A 79 -4.70 -8.82 13.92
CA GLN A 79 -5.78 -7.99 14.48
C GLN A 79 -6.95 -7.82 13.51
N ILE A 80 -6.72 -8.00 12.22
CA ILE A 80 -7.75 -7.81 11.21
C ILE A 80 -8.74 -8.98 11.28
N LYS A 81 -10.06 -8.67 11.18
CA LYS A 81 -11.10 -9.66 11.49
C LYS A 81 -11.79 -10.22 10.25
N SER A 82 -11.49 -9.71 9.07
CA SER A 82 -12.16 -10.16 7.85
C SER A 82 -11.30 -9.87 6.61
N PRO A 83 -11.47 -10.66 5.55
CA PRO A 83 -10.84 -10.36 4.26
C PRO A 83 -11.23 -8.98 3.73
N ALA A 84 -12.47 -8.56 3.93
CA ALA A 84 -12.94 -7.24 3.50
C ALA A 84 -12.19 -6.10 4.21
N ALA A 85 -11.86 -6.26 5.48
CA ALA A 85 -11.08 -5.28 6.22
C ALA A 85 -9.65 -5.16 5.66
N LEU A 86 -9.03 -6.28 5.31
CA LEU A 86 -7.71 -6.29 4.65
C LEU A 86 -7.78 -5.59 3.30
N GLN A 87 -8.78 -5.90 2.50
CA GLN A 87 -8.98 -5.25 1.21
C GLN A 87 -9.14 -3.74 1.35
N ALA A 88 -9.87 -3.29 2.37
CA ALA A 88 -10.07 -1.87 2.64
C ALA A 88 -8.74 -1.16 2.99
N VAL A 89 -7.90 -1.79 3.80
CA VAL A 89 -6.58 -1.24 4.15
C VAL A 89 -5.69 -1.13 2.91
N VAL A 90 -5.62 -2.18 2.11
CA VAL A 90 -4.81 -2.19 0.88
C VAL A 90 -5.33 -1.16 -0.12
N ALA A 91 -6.66 -1.06 -0.29
CA ALA A 91 -7.27 -0.06 -1.16
C ALA A 91 -6.92 1.36 -0.73
N HIS A 92 -6.91 1.61 0.58
CA HIS A 92 -6.53 2.91 1.13
C HIS A 92 -5.08 3.27 0.79
N GLU A 93 -4.16 2.33 0.99
CA GLU A 93 -2.74 2.55 0.70
C GLU A 93 -2.47 2.73 -0.80
N LEU A 94 -3.10 1.91 -1.64
CA LEU A 94 -3.01 2.07 -3.10
C LEU A 94 -3.60 3.41 -3.56
N GLY A 95 -4.69 3.85 -2.92
CA GLY A 95 -5.32 5.12 -3.22
C GLY A 95 -4.37 6.31 -3.00
N HIS A 96 -3.57 6.28 -1.94
CA HIS A 96 -2.54 7.30 -1.70
C HIS A 96 -1.48 7.32 -2.80
N THR A 97 -0.99 6.16 -3.21
CA THR A 97 0.01 6.04 -4.27
C THR A 97 -0.52 6.54 -5.62
N ILE A 98 -1.71 6.10 -6.00
CA ILE A 98 -2.36 6.52 -7.24
C ILE A 98 -2.70 8.01 -7.21
N GLY A 99 -3.20 8.51 -6.07
CA GLY A 99 -3.48 9.92 -5.88
C GLY A 99 -2.25 10.78 -6.08
N GLY A 100 -1.09 10.36 -5.56
CA GLY A 100 0.19 11.03 -5.77
C GLY A 100 0.60 11.06 -7.24
N HIS A 101 0.44 9.95 -7.96
CA HIS A 101 0.72 9.88 -9.40
C HIS A 101 -0.19 10.79 -10.21
N MET A 102 -1.48 10.84 -9.87
CA MET A 102 -2.44 11.74 -10.55
C MET A 102 -2.09 13.20 -10.36
N VAL A 103 -1.70 13.59 -9.15
CA VAL A 103 -1.26 14.96 -8.86
C VAL A 103 -0.01 15.31 -9.68
N GLN A 104 0.98 14.43 -9.71
CA GLN A 104 2.20 14.64 -10.50
C GLN A 104 1.88 14.79 -11.99
N MET A 105 0.99 13.94 -12.52
CA MET A 105 0.57 14.00 -13.92
C MET A 105 -0.10 15.34 -14.22
N SER A 106 -1.04 15.78 -13.39
CA SER A 106 -1.71 17.06 -13.59
C SER A 106 -0.76 18.25 -13.54
N GLN A 107 0.24 18.21 -12.66
CA GLN A 107 1.28 19.24 -12.58
C GLN A 107 2.14 19.27 -13.83
N ARG A 108 2.52 18.11 -14.38
CA ARG A 108 3.27 18.03 -15.63
C ARG A 108 2.48 18.59 -16.80
N MET A 109 1.21 18.20 -16.91
CA MET A 109 0.33 18.71 -17.96
C MET A 109 0.17 20.23 -17.88
N ALA A 110 -0.02 20.77 -16.69
CA ALA A 110 -0.11 22.21 -16.49
C ALA A 110 1.19 22.93 -16.89
N ALA A 111 2.34 22.34 -16.58
CA ALA A 111 3.65 22.89 -16.98
C ALA A 111 3.82 22.89 -18.50
N GLU A 112 3.41 21.80 -19.17
CA GLU A 112 3.46 21.71 -20.63
C GLU A 112 2.55 22.77 -21.29
N MET A 113 1.34 22.93 -20.76
CA MET A 113 0.43 23.94 -21.25
C MET A 113 1.00 25.35 -21.11
N ARG A 114 1.63 25.67 -19.99
CA ARG A 114 2.28 26.96 -19.80
C ARG A 114 3.44 27.21 -20.78
N ARG A 115 4.18 26.16 -21.15
CA ARG A 115 5.27 26.29 -22.16
C ARG A 115 4.73 26.51 -23.56
N ALA A 116 3.56 25.97 -23.87
CA ALA A 116 2.94 26.09 -25.20
C ALA A 116 2.31 27.46 -25.44
N LEU A 117 2.11 28.25 -24.40
CA LEU A 117 1.59 29.61 -24.49
C LEU A 117 2.71 30.61 -24.68
#